data_3b688da2f343bd2dfd25508e1bed46fb
#
_entry.id   3b688da2f343bd2dfd25508e1bed46fb
#
_cell.length_a   1.000
_cell.length_b   1.000
_cell.length_c   1.000
_cell.angle_alpha   90.00
_cell.angle_beta   90.00
_cell.angle_gamma   90.00
#
_symmetry.space_group_name_H-M   'P 1'
#
loop_
_entity.id
_entity.type
_entity.pdbx_description
1 polymer ?
#
loop_
_entity_poly.entity_id
_entity_poly.type
_entity_poly.pdbx_seq_one_letter_code
_entity_poly.pdbx_strand_id
1 'polypeptide(L)'
;MGRYAPIDASAPPLITLDDFFTPEACARVIRDAEARGFEVASIAYRDGTRVDPAARNNARVTFEDESLRTELFERAAPHLPSLHGERPAGLNERLRVYRYEPGQRFTTHRDGWVQRPDGSRSRLTSMIYLSEVEAGGETWFPSLDRGITPRTGRAVFFQHSLLHASRPVIRGTKYVLRSDVYYV
;
A
#
# COMPACT_ATOMS: atom_id res chain seq x y z
N MET A 1 -17.20 8.45 15.76
CA MET A 1 -16.56 7.15 15.44
C MET A 1 -15.08 7.39 15.20
N GLY A 2 -14.18 6.57 15.77
CA GLY A 2 -12.73 6.75 15.61
C GLY A 2 -12.31 6.54 14.14
N ARG A 3 -11.32 7.32 13.68
CA ARG A 3 -10.78 7.27 12.31
C ARG A 3 -10.08 5.93 11.99
N TYR A 4 -9.77 5.14 13.00
CA TYR A 4 -9.04 3.87 12.88
C TYR A 4 -9.82 2.76 13.58
N ALA A 5 -9.98 1.63 12.90
CA ALA A 5 -10.50 0.41 13.51
C ALA A 5 -9.42 -0.20 14.43
N PRO A 6 -9.78 -0.90 15.51
CA PRO A 6 -8.81 -1.64 16.29
C PRO A 6 -8.14 -2.72 15.45
N ILE A 7 -6.91 -3.10 15.80
CA ILE A 7 -6.25 -4.26 15.21
C ILE A 7 -6.98 -5.51 15.69
N ASP A 8 -7.28 -6.41 14.77
CA ASP A 8 -7.77 -7.74 15.09
C ASP A 8 -6.58 -8.62 15.53
N ALA A 9 -6.50 -8.88 16.82
CA ALA A 9 -5.42 -9.67 17.41
C ALA A 9 -5.54 -11.18 17.11
N SER A 10 -6.68 -11.65 16.59
CA SER A 10 -6.87 -13.05 16.19
C SER A 10 -6.21 -13.40 14.85
N ALA A 11 -5.76 -12.39 14.11
CA ALA A 11 -5.15 -12.54 12.80
C ALA A 11 -3.77 -11.85 12.75
N PRO A 12 -2.87 -12.30 11.83
CA PRO A 12 -1.59 -11.64 11.64
C PRO A 12 -1.78 -10.16 11.29
N PRO A 13 -1.11 -9.22 12.00
CA PRO A 13 -1.23 -7.80 11.68
C PRO A 13 -0.52 -7.43 10.37
N LEU A 14 0.43 -8.26 9.92
CA LEU A 14 1.30 -8.08 8.77
C LEU A 14 1.57 -9.41 8.08
N ILE A 15 1.36 -9.47 6.77
CA ILE A 15 1.63 -10.63 5.90
C ILE A 15 2.59 -10.17 4.80
N THR A 16 3.59 -10.98 4.49
CA THR A 16 4.57 -10.72 3.44
C THR A 16 4.63 -11.93 2.52
N LEU A 17 4.49 -11.73 1.22
CA LEU A 17 4.57 -12.76 0.19
C LEU A 17 5.66 -12.39 -0.81
N ASP A 18 6.69 -13.22 -0.91
CA ASP A 18 7.72 -13.07 -1.96
C ASP A 18 7.19 -13.66 -3.27
N ASP A 19 7.73 -13.18 -4.39
CA ASP A 19 7.39 -13.64 -5.75
C ASP A 19 5.88 -13.57 -6.06
N PHE A 20 5.17 -12.67 -5.39
CA PHE A 20 3.74 -12.48 -5.57
C PHE A 20 3.38 -11.96 -6.97
N PHE A 21 4.24 -11.12 -7.54
CA PHE A 21 4.06 -10.50 -8.84
C PHE A 21 5.35 -10.62 -9.64
N THR A 22 5.27 -10.98 -10.92
CA THR A 22 6.48 -11.24 -11.70
C THR A 22 7.25 -9.95 -12.02
N PRO A 23 8.57 -10.02 -12.22
CA PRO A 23 9.35 -8.84 -12.61
C PRO A 23 8.84 -8.16 -13.89
N GLU A 24 8.37 -8.93 -14.87
CA GLU A 24 7.81 -8.42 -16.14
C GLU A 24 6.50 -7.66 -15.89
N ALA A 25 5.64 -8.19 -15.02
CA ALA A 25 4.38 -7.53 -14.64
C ALA A 25 4.66 -6.24 -13.84
N CYS A 26 5.62 -6.27 -12.93
CA CYS A 26 6.09 -5.08 -12.22
C CYS A 26 6.58 -4.01 -13.19
N ALA A 27 7.44 -4.38 -14.13
CA ALA A 27 7.99 -3.47 -15.14
C ALA A 27 6.88 -2.88 -16.05
N ARG A 28 5.86 -3.66 -16.40
CA ARG A 28 4.68 -3.19 -17.15
C ARG A 28 3.94 -2.11 -16.35
N VAL A 29 3.62 -2.37 -15.09
CA VAL A 29 2.90 -1.40 -14.24
C VAL A 29 3.72 -0.11 -14.07
N ILE A 30 5.05 -0.19 -13.92
CA ILE A 30 5.91 1.00 -13.85
C ILE A 30 5.82 1.81 -15.14
N ARG A 31 5.97 1.19 -16.31
CA ARG A 31 5.88 1.91 -17.61
C ARG A 31 4.52 2.60 -17.77
N ASP A 32 3.43 1.90 -17.43
CA ASP A 32 2.08 2.45 -17.55
C ASP A 32 1.86 3.63 -16.58
N ALA A 33 2.43 3.55 -15.38
CA ALA A 33 2.39 4.62 -14.39
C ALA A 33 3.22 5.85 -14.85
N GLU A 34 4.42 5.63 -15.40
CA GLU A 34 5.25 6.72 -15.95
C GLU A 34 4.58 7.40 -17.16
N ALA A 35 3.96 6.63 -18.05
CA ALA A 35 3.22 7.17 -19.20
C ALA A 35 2.01 8.05 -18.78
N ARG A 36 1.38 7.76 -17.62
CA ARG A 36 0.27 8.56 -17.08
C ARG A 36 0.75 9.85 -16.42
N GLY A 37 2.00 9.92 -16.00
CA GLY A 37 2.59 11.04 -15.26
C GLY A 37 2.30 11.01 -13.77
N PHE A 38 3.28 11.42 -12.98
CA PHE A 38 3.20 11.48 -11.53
C PHE A 38 2.93 12.91 -11.03
N GLU A 39 2.10 13.03 -10.01
CA GLU A 39 1.87 14.28 -9.26
C GLU A 39 2.47 14.16 -7.85
N VAL A 40 2.72 15.31 -7.20
CA VAL A 40 3.13 15.32 -5.79
C VAL A 40 2.03 14.71 -4.93
N ALA A 41 2.40 13.74 -4.09
CA ALA A 41 1.43 13.04 -3.28
C ALA A 41 0.87 13.92 -2.15
N SER A 42 -0.45 14.04 -2.10
CA SER A 42 -1.17 14.74 -1.03
C SER A 42 -1.54 13.79 0.12
N ILE A 43 -1.88 14.38 1.28
CA ILE A 43 -2.35 13.67 2.49
C ILE A 43 -3.75 14.15 2.82
N ALA A 44 -4.64 13.21 3.17
CA ALA A 44 -5.97 13.52 3.69
C ALA A 44 -5.89 13.79 5.21
N TYR A 45 -6.24 14.99 5.62
CA TYR A 45 -6.43 15.42 7.00
C TYR A 45 -7.92 15.51 7.36
N ARG A 46 -8.25 15.82 8.59
CA ARG A 46 -9.66 16.00 9.00
C ARG A 46 -10.32 17.21 8.34
N ASP A 47 -9.53 18.23 8.05
CA ASP A 47 -9.91 19.53 7.51
C ASP A 47 -9.72 19.63 5.99
N GLY A 48 -9.37 18.53 5.32
CA GLY A 48 -9.20 18.47 3.87
C GLY A 48 -7.94 17.74 3.43
N THR A 49 -7.68 17.79 2.12
CA THR A 49 -6.50 17.17 1.50
C THR A 49 -5.51 18.25 1.08
N ARG A 50 -4.24 18.09 1.45
CA ARG A 50 -3.16 19.03 1.10
C ARG A 50 -1.82 18.34 0.88
N VAL A 51 -0.94 18.99 0.16
CA VAL A 51 0.47 18.61 0.07
C VAL A 51 1.16 19.04 1.36
N ASP A 52 1.87 18.11 2.00
CA ASP A 52 2.65 18.35 3.21
C ASP A 52 4.02 17.66 3.07
N PRO A 53 5.03 18.37 2.52
CA PRO A 53 6.35 17.78 2.24
C PRO A 53 7.12 17.36 3.50
N ALA A 54 6.79 17.92 4.67
CA ALA A 54 7.39 17.52 5.93
C ALA A 54 6.96 16.10 6.34
N ALA A 55 5.69 15.77 6.09
CA ALA A 55 5.14 14.45 6.38
C ALA A 55 5.36 13.47 5.22
N ARG A 56 5.21 13.94 3.95
CA ARG A 56 5.26 13.11 2.75
C ARG A 56 5.73 13.92 1.54
N ASN A 57 6.77 13.46 0.86
CA ASN A 57 7.37 14.20 -0.27
C ASN A 57 7.60 13.36 -1.53
N ASN A 58 6.97 12.19 -1.63
CA ASN A 58 7.03 11.34 -2.82
C ASN A 58 5.98 11.74 -3.88
N ALA A 59 6.11 11.18 -5.07
CA ALA A 59 5.14 11.34 -6.14
C ALA A 59 4.15 10.16 -6.18
N ARG A 60 3.00 10.39 -6.82
CA ARG A 60 1.90 9.42 -6.95
C ARG A 60 1.18 9.57 -8.28
N VAL A 61 0.73 8.46 -8.85
CA VAL A 61 -0.31 8.41 -9.87
C VAL A 61 -1.46 7.52 -9.39
N THR A 62 -2.70 7.90 -9.70
CA THR A 62 -3.90 7.13 -9.34
C THR A 62 -4.67 6.80 -10.61
N PHE A 63 -5.08 5.55 -10.75
CA PHE A 63 -5.85 5.06 -11.91
C PHE A 63 -6.76 3.91 -11.51
N GLU A 64 -7.65 3.53 -12.41
CA GLU A 64 -8.50 2.35 -12.32
C GLU A 64 -8.11 1.39 -13.42
N ASP A 65 -8.00 0.10 -13.08
CA ASP A 65 -7.74 -1.01 -13.99
C ASP A 65 -8.39 -2.26 -13.40
N GLU A 66 -9.52 -2.64 -13.96
CA GLU A 66 -10.33 -3.74 -13.44
C GLU A 66 -9.63 -5.09 -13.61
N SER A 67 -8.95 -5.30 -14.73
CA SER A 67 -8.22 -6.54 -15.02
C SER A 67 -7.08 -6.73 -14.03
N LEU A 68 -6.24 -5.70 -13.85
CA LEU A 68 -5.14 -5.72 -12.88
C LEU A 68 -5.66 -5.89 -11.45
N ARG A 69 -6.72 -5.17 -11.08
CA ARG A 69 -7.35 -5.27 -9.76
C ARG A 69 -7.83 -6.68 -9.46
N THR A 70 -8.50 -7.31 -10.42
CA THR A 70 -9.02 -8.68 -10.30
C THR A 70 -7.88 -9.68 -10.18
N GLU A 71 -6.88 -9.61 -11.07
CA GLU A 71 -5.68 -10.47 -11.02
C GLU A 71 -5.00 -10.40 -9.65
N LEU A 72 -4.78 -9.18 -9.13
CA LEU A 72 -4.12 -8.98 -7.85
C LEU A 72 -4.94 -9.53 -6.68
N PHE A 73 -6.27 -9.37 -6.72
CA PHE A 73 -7.13 -9.91 -5.67
C PHE A 73 -7.17 -11.44 -5.70
N GLU A 74 -7.33 -12.06 -6.85
CA GLU A 74 -7.35 -13.53 -7.00
C GLU A 74 -6.04 -14.17 -6.49
N ARG A 75 -4.90 -13.54 -6.74
CA ARG A 75 -3.60 -13.97 -6.20
C ARG A 75 -3.51 -13.77 -4.69
N ALA A 76 -4.08 -12.71 -4.15
CA ALA A 76 -4.00 -12.38 -2.73
C ALA A 76 -4.97 -13.20 -1.88
N ALA A 77 -6.19 -13.43 -2.35
CA ALA A 77 -7.30 -13.99 -1.57
C ALA A 77 -6.97 -15.26 -0.77
N PRO A 78 -6.23 -16.25 -1.32
CA PRO A 78 -5.86 -17.46 -0.57
C PRO A 78 -4.96 -17.21 0.66
N HIS A 79 -4.32 -16.05 0.73
CA HIS A 79 -3.37 -15.70 1.78
C HIS A 79 -3.93 -14.72 2.81
N LEU A 80 -5.12 -14.18 2.56
CA LEU A 80 -5.73 -13.15 3.41
C LEU A 80 -6.58 -13.78 4.50
N PRO A 81 -6.42 -13.40 5.78
CA PRO A 81 -7.22 -13.90 6.89
C PRO A 81 -8.63 -13.28 6.89
N SER A 82 -9.56 -13.91 7.58
CA SER A 82 -10.75 -13.23 8.07
C SER A 82 -10.37 -12.22 9.14
N LEU A 83 -11.03 -11.07 9.16
CA LEU A 83 -10.83 -10.00 10.14
C LEU A 83 -12.15 -9.55 10.72
N HIS A 84 -12.24 -9.51 12.06
CA HIS A 84 -13.47 -9.13 12.77
C HIS A 84 -14.71 -9.95 12.34
N GLY A 85 -14.53 -11.22 11.94
CA GLY A 85 -15.58 -12.09 11.44
C GLY A 85 -15.96 -11.87 9.97
N GLU A 86 -15.38 -10.88 9.30
CA GLU A 86 -15.55 -10.57 7.89
C GLU A 86 -14.50 -11.29 7.04
N ARG A 87 -14.81 -11.52 5.75
CA ARG A 87 -13.91 -12.18 4.79
C ARG A 87 -13.47 -11.21 3.67
N PRO A 88 -12.29 -11.41 3.06
CA PRO A 88 -11.85 -10.61 1.91
C PRO A 88 -12.85 -10.73 0.76
N ALA A 89 -13.16 -9.58 0.11
CA ALA A 89 -14.17 -9.51 -0.94
C ALA A 89 -13.70 -8.81 -2.23
N GLY A 90 -12.53 -8.17 -2.21
CA GLY A 90 -11.97 -7.49 -3.40
C GLY A 90 -10.96 -6.42 -3.04
N LEU A 91 -10.31 -5.87 -4.05
CA LEU A 91 -9.48 -4.68 -3.90
C LEU A 91 -10.27 -3.41 -4.23
N ASN A 92 -9.80 -2.28 -3.68
CA ASN A 92 -10.30 -0.95 -4.04
C ASN A 92 -10.05 -0.68 -5.53
N GLU A 93 -11.01 -0.06 -6.21
CA GLU A 93 -10.94 0.30 -7.63
C GLU A 93 -9.77 1.26 -7.92
N ARG A 94 -9.47 2.10 -6.95
CA ARG A 94 -8.40 3.11 -7.06
C ARG A 94 -7.04 2.48 -6.77
N LEU A 95 -6.32 2.14 -7.81
CA LEU A 95 -4.93 1.72 -7.75
C LEU A 95 -4.02 2.95 -7.71
N ARG A 96 -2.99 2.92 -6.86
CA ARG A 96 -2.04 4.03 -6.69
C ARG A 96 -0.64 3.51 -6.87
N VAL A 97 0.12 4.05 -7.81
CA VAL A 97 1.56 3.81 -7.86
C VAL A 97 2.28 4.99 -7.21
N TYR A 98 3.12 4.68 -6.23
CA TYR A 98 3.99 5.63 -5.56
C TYR A 98 5.40 5.51 -6.12
N ARG A 99 6.02 6.67 -6.40
CA ARG A 99 7.42 6.77 -6.76
C ARG A 99 8.15 7.55 -5.68
N TYR A 100 9.23 6.96 -5.15
CA TYR A 100 10.12 7.59 -4.19
C TYR A 100 11.53 7.66 -4.78
N GLU A 101 12.07 8.84 -4.88
CA GLU A 101 13.44 9.15 -5.27
C GLU A 101 14.34 9.33 -4.04
N PRO A 102 15.67 9.41 -4.19
CA PRO A 102 16.57 9.64 -3.07
C PRO A 102 16.16 10.83 -2.19
N GLY A 103 16.16 10.63 -0.88
CA GLY A 103 15.67 11.58 0.13
C GLY A 103 14.17 11.59 0.36
N GLN A 104 13.38 10.95 -0.51
CA GLN A 104 11.92 10.92 -0.36
C GLN A 104 11.47 9.86 0.64
N ARG A 105 10.41 10.21 1.39
CA ARG A 105 9.87 9.41 2.49
C ARG A 105 8.39 9.68 2.72
N PHE A 106 7.79 8.85 3.56
CA PHE A 106 6.52 9.11 4.22
C PHE A 106 6.66 8.79 5.71
N THR A 107 6.47 9.77 6.58
CA THR A 107 6.63 9.64 8.02
C THR A 107 5.63 8.65 8.63
N THR A 108 5.84 8.28 9.89
CA THR A 108 4.99 7.31 10.59
C THR A 108 3.54 7.76 10.64
N HIS A 109 2.64 6.89 10.17
CA HIS A 109 1.20 7.13 10.09
C HIS A 109 0.41 5.82 10.21
N ARG A 110 -0.91 5.94 10.20
CA ARG A 110 -1.87 4.86 10.00
C ARG A 110 -2.68 5.14 8.74
N ASP A 111 -3.09 4.09 8.06
CA ASP A 111 -4.03 4.23 6.95
C ASP A 111 -5.47 4.37 7.46
N GLY A 112 -6.25 5.18 6.76
CA GLY A 112 -7.69 5.28 6.96
C GLY A 112 -8.42 4.17 6.23
N TRP A 113 -9.57 3.77 6.74
CA TRP A 113 -10.47 2.84 6.06
C TRP A 113 -11.49 3.59 5.18
N VAL A 114 -11.99 2.88 4.18
CA VAL A 114 -13.06 3.34 3.27
C VAL A 114 -14.22 2.38 3.38
N GLN A 115 -15.45 2.90 3.36
CA GLN A 115 -16.68 2.10 3.32
C GLN A 115 -17.40 2.36 2.00
N ARG A 116 -17.88 1.29 1.37
CA ARG A 116 -18.74 1.33 0.20
C ARG A 116 -20.23 1.44 0.58
N PRO A 117 -21.10 1.85 -0.35
CA PRO A 117 -22.55 1.90 -0.12
C PRO A 117 -23.17 0.54 0.23
N ASP A 118 -22.58 -0.56 -0.23
CA ASP A 118 -23.00 -1.94 0.07
C ASP A 118 -22.64 -2.39 1.49
N GLY A 119 -21.98 -1.54 2.28
CA GLY A 119 -21.57 -1.81 3.65
C GLY A 119 -20.16 -2.41 3.79
N SER A 120 -19.55 -2.90 2.71
CA SER A 120 -18.18 -3.44 2.73
C SER A 120 -17.18 -2.38 3.17
N ARG A 121 -16.12 -2.80 3.91
CA ARG A 121 -15.09 -1.91 4.45
C ARG A 121 -13.70 -2.38 4.08
N SER A 122 -12.81 -1.42 3.78
CA SER A 122 -11.40 -1.77 3.69
C SER A 122 -10.80 -2.02 5.07
N ARG A 123 -10.07 -3.14 5.21
CA ARG A 123 -9.43 -3.59 6.46
C ARG A 123 -7.92 -3.68 6.35
N LEU A 124 -7.42 -4.04 5.16
CA LEU A 124 -5.98 -4.17 4.92
C LEU A 124 -5.53 -3.18 3.86
N THR A 125 -4.34 -2.66 4.06
CA THR A 125 -3.53 -2.06 3.00
C THR A 125 -2.85 -3.19 2.24
N SER A 126 -2.95 -3.15 0.91
CA SER A 126 -2.22 -3.98 -0.03
C SER A 126 -1.11 -3.16 -0.66
N MET A 127 0.13 -3.59 -0.53
CA MET A 127 1.30 -2.97 -1.17
C MET A 127 2.08 -4.03 -1.93
N ILE A 128 2.51 -3.69 -3.15
CA ILE A 128 3.41 -4.53 -3.95
C ILE A 128 4.61 -3.67 -4.34
N TYR A 129 5.81 -4.10 -3.97
CA TYR A 129 7.02 -3.46 -4.43
C TYR A 129 7.25 -3.82 -5.90
N LEU A 130 7.24 -2.80 -6.76
CA LEU A 130 7.44 -2.97 -8.20
C LEU A 130 8.93 -2.90 -8.58
N SER A 131 9.77 -2.37 -7.69
CA SER A 131 11.22 -2.28 -7.87
C SER A 131 11.95 -2.55 -6.57
N GLU A 132 13.21 -2.93 -6.68
CA GLU A 132 14.18 -2.89 -5.61
C GLU A 132 14.79 -1.50 -5.50
N VAL A 133 15.49 -1.24 -4.39
CA VAL A 133 16.35 -0.07 -4.20
C VAL A 133 17.73 -0.54 -3.73
N GLU A 134 18.76 0.20 -4.09
CA GLU A 134 20.13 -0.15 -3.69
C GLU A 134 20.39 0.10 -2.20
N ALA A 135 19.70 1.12 -1.61
CA ALA A 135 19.80 1.41 -0.18
C ALA A 135 18.60 2.20 0.33
N GLY A 136 18.16 1.90 1.55
CA GLY A 136 17.04 2.56 2.22
C GLY A 136 15.68 2.13 1.70
N GLY A 137 14.66 2.96 1.90
CA GLY A 137 13.33 2.77 1.36
C GLY A 137 12.48 1.69 2.02
N GLU A 138 12.90 1.10 3.15
CA GLU A 138 12.14 0.08 3.86
C GLU A 138 10.79 0.62 4.31
N THR A 139 9.77 -0.24 4.29
CA THR A 139 8.54 0.02 5.04
C THR A 139 8.75 -0.44 6.47
N TRP A 140 8.78 0.52 7.39
CA TRP A 140 9.06 0.32 8.80
C TRP A 140 7.77 0.22 9.62
N PHE A 141 7.67 -0.79 10.48
CA PHE A 141 6.54 -1.03 11.39
C PHE A 141 7.03 -0.92 12.85
N PRO A 142 6.93 0.27 13.47
CA PRO A 142 7.49 0.51 14.81
C PRO A 142 6.98 -0.45 15.89
N SER A 143 5.67 -0.76 15.88
CA SER A 143 5.05 -1.64 16.87
C SER A 143 5.48 -3.10 16.76
N LEU A 144 6.09 -3.49 15.66
CA LEU A 144 6.60 -4.84 15.40
C LEU A 144 8.13 -4.89 15.41
N ASP A 145 8.80 -3.74 15.57
CA ASP A 145 10.24 -3.57 15.40
C ASP A 145 10.75 -4.22 14.10
N ARG A 146 10.00 -4.00 13.00
CA ARG A 146 10.23 -4.71 11.73
C ARG A 146 10.29 -3.78 10.55
N GLY A 147 11.37 -3.90 9.75
CA GLY A 147 11.51 -3.28 8.42
C GLY A 147 11.28 -4.30 7.32
N ILE A 148 10.52 -3.93 6.29
CA ILE A 148 10.35 -4.71 5.06
C ILE A 148 11.11 -4.02 3.95
N THR A 149 12.19 -4.67 3.50
CA THR A 149 13.01 -4.20 2.38
C THR A 149 12.23 -4.33 1.07
N PRO A 150 12.23 -3.28 0.21
CA PRO A 150 11.70 -3.36 -1.14
C PRO A 150 12.39 -4.47 -1.94
N ARG A 151 11.60 -5.37 -2.50
CA ARG A 151 12.04 -6.43 -3.41
C ARG A 151 11.01 -6.55 -4.52
N THR A 152 11.45 -6.55 -5.76
CA THR A 152 10.55 -6.66 -6.94
C THR A 152 9.62 -7.85 -6.79
N GLY A 153 8.32 -7.61 -6.95
CA GLY A 153 7.26 -8.62 -6.85
C GLY A 153 6.84 -9.01 -5.43
N ARG A 154 7.49 -8.48 -4.38
CA ARG A 154 7.05 -8.75 -3.00
C ARG A 154 5.77 -7.99 -2.68
N ALA A 155 4.75 -8.72 -2.19
CA ALA A 155 3.54 -8.13 -1.63
C ALA A 155 3.59 -8.04 -0.11
N VAL A 156 2.97 -7.01 0.43
CA VAL A 156 2.82 -6.76 1.85
C VAL A 156 1.38 -6.36 2.13
N PHE A 157 0.70 -7.11 3.00
CA PHE A 157 -0.64 -6.81 3.46
C PHE A 157 -0.60 -6.54 4.96
N PHE A 158 -1.24 -5.46 5.40
CA PHE A 158 -1.27 -5.14 6.83
C PHE A 158 -2.57 -4.43 7.21
N GLN A 159 -2.98 -4.62 8.47
CA GLN A 159 -4.18 -3.97 8.99
C GLN A 159 -3.98 -2.45 9.02
N HIS A 160 -4.97 -1.68 8.54
CA HIS A 160 -4.88 -0.22 8.39
C HIS A 160 -4.40 0.53 9.63
N SER A 161 -4.75 0.01 10.82
CA SER A 161 -4.37 0.62 12.08
C SER A 161 -2.92 0.37 12.49
N LEU A 162 -2.19 -0.48 11.77
CA LEU A 162 -0.79 -0.73 12.05
C LEU A 162 0.05 0.51 11.69
N LEU A 163 0.76 1.05 12.70
CA LEU A 163 1.69 2.16 12.47
C LEU A 163 2.79 1.73 11.50
N HIS A 164 3.02 2.54 10.48
CA HIS A 164 4.07 2.28 9.50
C HIS A 164 4.62 3.57 8.89
N ALA A 165 5.80 3.47 8.29
CA ALA A 165 6.47 4.55 7.58
C ALA A 165 7.16 4.01 6.33
N SER A 166 7.32 4.82 5.29
CA SER A 166 8.32 4.59 4.25
C SER A 166 9.58 5.35 4.63
N ARG A 167 10.63 4.63 5.03
CA ARG A 167 11.94 5.23 5.34
C ARG A 167 12.51 5.90 4.10
N PRO A 168 13.38 6.90 4.25
CA PRO A 168 14.01 7.57 3.11
C PRO A 168 14.68 6.56 2.17
N VAL A 169 14.45 6.72 0.87
CA VAL A 169 15.29 6.08 -0.14
C VAL A 169 16.65 6.77 -0.09
N ILE A 170 17.72 5.99 -0.03
CA ILE A 170 19.09 6.51 -0.02
C ILE A 170 19.65 6.48 -1.44
N ARG A 171 19.44 5.37 -2.17
CA ARG A 171 19.92 5.20 -3.54
C ARG A 171 18.99 4.29 -4.34
N GLY A 172 18.73 4.67 -5.60
CA GLY A 172 17.77 4.04 -6.50
C GLY A 172 16.40 4.72 -6.46
N THR A 173 15.43 4.16 -7.18
CA THR A 173 14.04 4.64 -7.22
C THR A 173 13.11 3.52 -6.78
N LYS A 174 12.30 3.80 -5.76
CA LYS A 174 11.31 2.85 -5.23
C LYS A 174 9.95 3.08 -5.88
N TYR A 175 9.40 2.04 -6.49
CA TYR A 175 8.00 2.01 -6.96
C TYR A 175 7.18 1.05 -6.13
N VAL A 176 5.99 1.50 -5.72
CA VAL A 176 5.05 0.70 -4.93
C VAL A 176 3.65 0.84 -5.51
N LEU A 177 3.04 -0.27 -5.92
CA LEU A 177 1.62 -0.34 -6.22
C LEU A 177 0.84 -0.54 -4.90
N ARG A 178 -0.13 0.33 -4.63
CA ARG A 178 -0.95 0.28 -3.42
C ARG A 178 -2.43 0.26 -3.77
N SER A 179 -3.16 -0.57 -3.06
CA SER A 179 -4.62 -0.58 -2.97
C SER A 179 -5.06 -0.90 -1.54
N ASP A 180 -6.36 -1.09 -1.35
CA ASP A 180 -6.96 -1.49 -0.08
C ASP A 180 -7.79 -2.74 -0.31
N VAL A 181 -7.79 -3.70 0.64
CA VAL A 181 -8.62 -4.91 0.58
C VAL A 181 -9.93 -4.64 1.31
N TYR A 182 -11.05 -4.84 0.61
CA TYR A 182 -12.39 -4.79 1.17
C TYR A 182 -12.80 -6.12 1.81
N TYR A 183 -13.62 -6.02 2.82
CA TYR A 183 -14.17 -7.13 3.61
C TYR A 183 -15.70 -7.02 3.74
N VAL A 184 -16.37 -8.17 3.78
CA VAL A 184 -17.83 -8.34 3.99
C VAL A 184 -18.10 -9.38 5.05
#